data_e98491668035e130f78ac40a850a22d6
#
_entry.id   e98491668035e130f78ac40a850a22d6
#
_cell.length_a   1.000
_cell.length_b   1.000
_cell.length_c   1.000
_cell.angle_alpha   90.00
_cell.angle_beta   90.00
_cell.angle_gamma   90.00
#
_symmetry.space_group_name_H-M   'P 1'
#
loop_
_entity.id
_entity.type
_entity.pdbx_description
1 polymer ?
#
loop_
_entity_poly.entity_id
_entity_poly.type
_entity_poly.pdbx_seq_one_letter_code
_entity_poly.pdbx_strand_id
1 'polypeptide(L)'
;MYCQQGQLGIGAKGFFATSKLDVSFTGIPSHAGAYPERGRSALTAACSAVMMMQGISRNSEGDTRVSIGKLNAGEGRNVTPVHAAIQLETRGETEEVNNFLVKNVTNIVRGAAEAYEVKYEIKLVGHATTLTTTPKGVELLKRAAETVEGYKTVDIYNSIGGSEDVSLLFKRAVEHGADGAFFMWGVNNKGHHRADFDLQDVNTMPPAIQLCQNLVRQTNGITNN
;
A
#
# COMPACT_ATOMS: atom_id res chain seq x y z
N MET A 1 3.11 10.52 13.34
CA MET A 1 2.34 11.61 12.70
C MET A 1 3.36 12.45 11.95
N TYR A 2 3.23 12.56 10.64
CA TYR A 2 4.27 13.15 9.77
C TYR A 2 4.22 14.68 9.73
N CYS A 3 3.06 15.26 10.00
CA CYS A 3 2.83 16.69 9.98
C CYS A 3 1.81 17.06 11.06
N GLN A 4 2.15 18.03 11.92
CA GLN A 4 1.28 18.48 13.00
C GLN A 4 0.36 19.59 12.49
N GLN A 5 -0.72 19.87 13.22
CA GLN A 5 -1.58 21.01 12.92
C GLN A 5 -0.75 22.30 12.83
N GLY A 6 -1.04 23.12 11.83
CA GLY A 6 -0.28 24.33 11.54
C GLY A 6 1.05 24.08 10.81
N GLN A 7 1.27 22.87 10.29
CA GLN A 7 2.42 22.56 9.47
C GLN A 7 2.01 22.15 8.05
N LEU A 8 2.77 22.59 7.07
CA LEU A 8 2.76 22.09 5.69
C LEU A 8 4.02 21.28 5.46
N GLY A 9 3.87 19.98 5.33
CA GLY A 9 4.99 19.08 5.00
C GLY A 9 5.21 18.99 3.50
N ILE A 10 6.43 19.28 3.06
CA ILE A 10 6.84 19.24 1.65
C ILE A 10 8.00 18.28 1.44
N GLY A 11 8.19 17.81 0.20
CA GLY A 11 9.31 16.92 -0.15
C GLY A 11 9.17 15.51 0.41
N ALA A 12 7.93 15.05 0.60
CA ALA A 12 7.67 13.70 1.07
C ALA A 12 8.37 12.66 0.21
N LYS A 13 9.09 11.74 0.86
CA LYS A 13 9.79 10.61 0.25
C LYS A 13 9.36 9.30 0.91
N GLY A 14 9.60 8.19 0.22
CA GLY A 14 9.46 6.87 0.83
C GLY A 14 8.03 6.37 0.95
N PHE A 15 7.20 6.67 -0.04
CA PHE A 15 6.03 5.83 -0.28
C PHE A 15 6.51 4.47 -0.77
N PHE A 16 6.00 3.43 -0.17
CA PHE A 16 6.38 2.07 -0.52
C PHE A 16 5.63 1.60 -1.76
N ALA A 17 6.34 0.89 -2.62
CA ALA A 17 5.70 0.08 -3.64
C ALA A 17 4.88 -1.03 -2.98
N THR A 18 3.67 -1.26 -3.44
CA THR A 18 2.72 -2.20 -2.84
C THR A 18 2.07 -3.06 -3.88
N SER A 19 1.86 -4.33 -3.56
CA SER A 19 1.01 -5.26 -4.32
C SER A 19 -0.01 -5.90 -3.39
N LYS A 20 -1.30 -5.81 -3.75
CA LYS A 20 -2.40 -6.48 -3.07
C LYS A 20 -2.75 -7.73 -3.85
N LEU A 21 -2.73 -8.87 -3.17
CA LEU A 21 -2.90 -10.18 -3.80
C LEU A 21 -4.06 -10.92 -3.14
N ASP A 22 -4.96 -11.43 -3.98
CA ASP A 22 -5.94 -12.43 -3.59
C ASP A 22 -5.42 -13.80 -4.05
N VAL A 23 -5.33 -14.74 -3.12
CA VAL A 23 -4.89 -16.12 -3.37
C VAL A 23 -6.04 -17.04 -3.06
N SER A 24 -6.35 -17.96 -3.96
CA SER A 24 -7.33 -19.02 -3.73
C SER A 24 -6.69 -20.39 -3.88
N PHE A 25 -7.13 -21.34 -3.04
CA PHE A 25 -6.81 -22.75 -3.15
C PHE A 25 -8.10 -23.54 -3.36
N THR A 26 -8.03 -24.55 -4.24
CA THR A 26 -9.14 -25.48 -4.50
C THR A 26 -8.67 -26.91 -4.34
N GLY A 27 -9.23 -27.60 -3.36
CA GLY A 27 -8.92 -28.98 -3.01
C GLY A 27 -9.90 -30.01 -3.56
N ILE A 28 -9.91 -31.19 -2.96
CA ILE A 28 -10.81 -32.29 -3.29
C ILE A 28 -11.56 -32.70 -2.01
N PRO A 29 -12.90 -32.74 -2.02
CA PRO A 29 -13.69 -33.13 -0.85
C PRO A 29 -13.55 -34.61 -0.55
N SER A 30 -13.65 -34.95 0.72
CA SER A 30 -13.71 -36.33 1.18
C SER A 30 -14.37 -36.39 2.56
N HIS A 31 -14.98 -37.53 2.91
CA HIS A 31 -15.46 -37.74 4.26
C HIS A 31 -14.28 -37.94 5.21
N ALA A 32 -14.05 -36.99 6.11
CA ALA A 32 -12.83 -36.94 6.93
C ALA A 32 -12.60 -38.21 7.81
N GLY A 33 -13.67 -38.91 8.20
CA GLY A 33 -13.58 -40.10 9.00
C GLY A 33 -13.60 -41.43 8.21
N ALA A 34 -14.21 -41.46 7.00
CA ALA A 34 -14.38 -42.67 6.24
C ALA A 34 -13.30 -42.87 5.16
N TYR A 35 -12.89 -41.79 4.49
CA TYR A 35 -11.96 -41.86 3.35
C TYR A 35 -11.02 -40.65 3.34
N PRO A 36 -10.29 -40.38 4.45
CA PRO A 36 -9.47 -39.16 4.58
C PRO A 36 -8.39 -39.05 3.50
N GLU A 37 -7.82 -40.17 3.05
CA GLU A 37 -6.75 -40.25 2.04
C GLU A 37 -7.18 -39.79 0.64
N ARG A 38 -8.50 -39.71 0.38
CA ARG A 38 -9.04 -39.25 -0.91
C ARG A 38 -9.19 -37.76 -1.02
N GLY A 39 -9.15 -37.06 0.13
CA GLY A 39 -9.29 -35.61 0.18
C GLY A 39 -7.97 -34.90 -0.11
N ARG A 40 -8.10 -33.62 -0.55
CA ARG A 40 -6.99 -32.67 -0.67
C ARG A 40 -7.42 -31.37 -0.01
N SER A 41 -6.79 -31.03 1.10
CA SER A 41 -7.24 -29.94 1.96
C SER A 41 -6.71 -28.58 1.49
N ALA A 42 -7.58 -27.73 0.96
CA ALA A 42 -7.28 -26.35 0.65
C ALA A 42 -6.95 -25.53 1.91
N LEU A 43 -7.61 -25.82 3.04
CA LEU A 43 -7.33 -25.16 4.33
C LEU A 43 -5.90 -25.40 4.78
N THR A 44 -5.43 -26.65 4.72
CA THR A 44 -4.08 -27.00 5.17
C THR A 44 -3.03 -26.34 4.27
N ALA A 45 -3.26 -26.34 2.95
CA ALA A 45 -2.38 -25.62 2.01
C ALA A 45 -2.31 -24.12 2.31
N ALA A 46 -3.45 -23.48 2.56
CA ALA A 46 -3.50 -22.07 2.89
C ALA A 46 -2.80 -21.73 4.21
N CYS A 47 -3.03 -22.53 5.28
CA CYS A 47 -2.34 -22.36 6.55
C CYS A 47 -0.82 -22.53 6.42
N SER A 48 -0.38 -23.52 5.65
CA SER A 48 1.06 -23.74 5.38
C SER A 48 1.66 -22.57 4.62
N ALA A 49 0.97 -22.04 3.59
CA ALA A 49 1.42 -20.87 2.85
C ALA A 49 1.56 -19.65 3.78
N VAL A 50 0.57 -19.40 4.65
CA VAL A 50 0.62 -18.30 5.62
C VAL A 50 1.83 -18.42 6.54
N MET A 51 2.08 -19.62 7.08
CA MET A 51 3.24 -19.86 7.97
C MET A 51 4.57 -19.69 7.23
N MET A 52 4.70 -20.20 6.01
CA MET A 52 5.90 -20.02 5.20
C MET A 52 6.15 -18.55 4.83
N MET A 53 5.12 -17.76 4.59
CA MET A 53 5.25 -16.32 4.30
C MET A 53 5.85 -15.54 5.47
N GLN A 54 5.66 -15.98 6.73
CA GLN A 54 6.31 -15.35 7.90
C GLN A 54 7.83 -15.58 7.91
N GLY A 55 8.31 -16.59 7.18
CA GLY A 55 9.74 -16.90 7.03
C GLY A 55 10.43 -16.19 5.86
N ILE A 56 9.74 -15.33 5.12
CA ILE A 56 10.38 -14.54 4.04
C ILE A 56 11.45 -13.64 4.65
N SER A 57 12.68 -13.79 4.17
CA SER A 57 13.83 -13.01 4.63
C SER A 57 13.64 -11.52 4.33
N ARG A 58 14.22 -10.68 5.19
CA ARG A 58 14.36 -9.25 4.88
C ARG A 58 15.27 -9.06 3.67
N ASN A 59 15.10 -7.95 2.97
CA ASN A 59 15.96 -7.57 1.86
C ASN A 59 17.00 -6.54 2.35
N SER A 60 18.26 -6.69 1.94
CA SER A 60 19.33 -5.76 2.32
C SER A 60 19.23 -4.40 1.60
N GLU A 61 18.49 -4.34 0.50
CA GLU A 61 18.36 -3.14 -0.33
C GLU A 61 17.16 -2.26 0.05
N GLY A 62 16.40 -2.64 1.09
CA GLY A 62 15.31 -1.83 1.58
C GLY A 62 14.32 -2.56 2.48
N ASP A 63 13.47 -1.78 3.11
CA ASP A 63 12.43 -2.26 4.02
C ASP A 63 11.41 -3.15 3.30
N THR A 64 11.02 -4.21 4.00
CA THR A 64 10.05 -5.21 3.50
C THR A 64 8.92 -5.42 4.47
N ARG A 65 7.69 -5.58 3.95
CA ARG A 65 6.52 -6.00 4.74
C ARG A 65 5.66 -6.97 3.96
N VAL A 66 5.20 -8.01 4.63
CA VAL A 66 4.15 -8.91 4.14
C VAL A 66 3.05 -8.93 5.20
N SER A 67 1.85 -8.57 4.81
CA SER A 67 0.69 -8.51 5.70
C SER A 67 -0.41 -9.42 5.17
N ILE A 68 -0.79 -10.41 5.96
CA ILE A 68 -1.92 -11.29 5.65
C ILE A 68 -3.12 -10.77 6.45
N GLY A 69 -4.04 -10.10 5.74
CA GLY A 69 -5.18 -9.44 6.37
C GLY A 69 -6.37 -10.34 6.58
N LYS A 70 -6.52 -11.40 5.77
CA LYS A 70 -7.68 -12.28 5.83
C LYS A 70 -7.34 -13.69 5.36
N LEU A 71 -7.86 -14.69 6.08
CA LEU A 71 -7.89 -16.08 5.68
C LEU A 71 -9.29 -16.64 5.95
N ASN A 72 -9.94 -17.14 4.92
CA ASN A 72 -11.20 -17.88 5.02
C ASN A 72 -11.00 -19.27 4.43
N ALA A 73 -11.44 -20.31 5.14
CA ALA A 73 -11.30 -21.67 4.65
C ALA A 73 -12.30 -22.63 5.32
N GLY A 74 -12.69 -23.64 4.58
CA GLY A 74 -13.45 -24.78 5.06
C GLY A 74 -14.98 -24.61 4.97
N GLU A 75 -15.67 -25.74 4.86
CA GLU A 75 -17.13 -25.82 4.73
C GLU A 75 -17.80 -26.49 5.94
N GLY A 76 -17.10 -27.40 6.61
CA GLY A 76 -17.66 -28.14 7.75
C GLY A 76 -16.65 -29.02 8.46
N ARG A 77 -17.00 -29.44 9.69
CA ARG A 77 -16.06 -30.17 10.59
C ARG A 77 -15.75 -31.59 10.16
N ASN A 78 -16.56 -32.20 9.30
CA ASN A 78 -16.48 -33.62 8.94
C ASN A 78 -16.21 -33.87 7.45
N VAL A 79 -15.87 -32.84 6.72
CA VAL A 79 -15.50 -32.89 5.30
C VAL A 79 -14.13 -32.26 5.08
N THR A 80 -13.32 -32.81 4.19
CA THR A 80 -12.06 -32.19 3.78
C THR A 80 -12.33 -30.87 3.10
N PRO A 81 -11.74 -29.75 3.59
CA PRO A 81 -12.00 -28.42 3.05
C PRO A 81 -11.59 -28.29 1.58
N VAL A 82 -12.53 -27.84 0.74
CA VAL A 82 -12.30 -27.67 -0.70
C VAL A 82 -11.83 -26.26 -1.03
N HIS A 83 -12.30 -25.25 -0.30
CA HIS A 83 -11.97 -23.86 -0.61
C HIS A 83 -11.21 -23.20 0.53
N ALA A 84 -10.19 -22.42 0.14
CA ALA A 84 -9.52 -21.47 1.00
C ALA A 84 -9.15 -20.22 0.21
N ALA A 85 -9.25 -19.06 0.85
CA ALA A 85 -8.91 -17.77 0.26
C ALA A 85 -8.08 -16.94 1.25
N ILE A 86 -7.00 -16.34 0.75
CA ILE A 86 -6.12 -15.44 1.48
C ILE A 86 -6.16 -14.07 0.80
N GLN A 87 -6.28 -13.00 1.59
CA GLN A 87 -6.06 -11.64 1.13
C GLN A 87 -4.82 -11.09 1.84
N LEU A 88 -3.85 -10.67 1.06
CA LEU A 88 -2.57 -10.19 1.57
C LEU A 88 -2.07 -8.98 0.78
N GLU A 89 -1.14 -8.26 1.39
CA GLU A 89 -0.35 -7.25 0.69
C GLU A 89 1.14 -7.42 0.97
N THR A 90 1.92 -7.06 -0.03
CA THR A 90 3.37 -6.89 0.10
C THR A 90 3.71 -5.42 -0.04
N ARG A 91 4.72 -4.96 0.71
CA ARG A 91 5.27 -3.61 0.59
C ARG A 91 6.78 -3.67 0.56
N GLY A 92 7.39 -3.00 -0.39
CA GLY A 92 8.83 -2.81 -0.51
C GLY A 92 9.17 -1.33 -0.56
N GLU A 93 10.30 -0.95 0.03
CA GLU A 93 10.79 0.44 -0.04
C GLU A 93 10.99 0.91 -1.49
N THR A 94 11.34 -0.03 -2.38
CA THR A 94 11.42 0.18 -3.83
C THR A 94 10.54 -0.83 -4.59
N GLU A 95 10.35 -0.62 -5.89
CA GLU A 95 9.66 -1.58 -6.74
C GLU A 95 10.39 -2.92 -6.80
N GLU A 96 11.73 -2.89 -6.86
CA GLU A 96 12.58 -4.09 -6.90
C GLU A 96 12.42 -4.91 -5.62
N VAL A 97 12.42 -4.25 -4.46
CA VAL A 97 12.20 -4.88 -3.16
C VAL A 97 10.78 -5.46 -3.05
N ASN A 98 9.76 -4.76 -3.57
CA ASN A 98 8.41 -5.29 -3.60
C ASN A 98 8.28 -6.49 -4.55
N ASN A 99 8.92 -6.44 -5.72
CA ASN A 99 8.95 -7.55 -6.68
C ASN A 99 9.63 -8.80 -6.09
N PHE A 100 10.69 -8.62 -5.29
CA PHE A 100 11.28 -9.71 -4.50
C PHE A 100 10.25 -10.37 -3.58
N LEU A 101 9.43 -9.58 -2.87
CA LEU A 101 8.40 -10.13 -1.98
C LEU A 101 7.31 -10.87 -2.77
N VAL A 102 6.79 -10.27 -3.85
CA VAL A 102 5.76 -10.89 -4.72
C VAL A 102 6.26 -12.23 -5.27
N LYS A 103 7.52 -12.30 -5.72
CA LYS A 103 8.15 -13.53 -6.19
C LYS A 103 8.19 -14.60 -5.10
N ASN A 104 8.59 -14.23 -3.88
CA ASN A 104 8.65 -15.17 -2.75
C ASN A 104 7.26 -15.67 -2.37
N VAL A 105 6.26 -14.77 -2.26
CA VAL A 105 4.86 -15.15 -2.01
C VAL A 105 4.35 -16.12 -3.08
N THR A 106 4.59 -15.82 -4.35
CA THR A 106 4.18 -16.68 -5.47
C THR A 106 4.81 -18.08 -5.37
N ASN A 107 6.09 -18.16 -5.06
CA ASN A 107 6.80 -19.44 -4.90
C ASN A 107 6.26 -20.24 -3.71
N ILE A 108 5.96 -19.57 -2.60
CA ILE A 108 5.39 -20.19 -1.40
C ILE A 108 4.00 -20.75 -1.69
N VAL A 109 3.13 -19.97 -2.34
CA VAL A 109 1.77 -20.41 -2.72
C VAL A 109 1.85 -21.64 -3.62
N ARG A 110 2.73 -21.62 -4.62
CA ARG A 110 2.95 -22.76 -5.52
C ARG A 110 3.44 -23.98 -4.74
N GLY A 111 4.47 -23.83 -3.91
CA GLY A 111 5.02 -24.94 -3.12
C GLY A 111 4.02 -25.53 -2.13
N ALA A 112 3.20 -24.70 -1.50
CA ALA A 112 2.11 -25.17 -0.64
C ALA A 112 1.04 -25.92 -1.45
N ALA A 113 0.66 -25.42 -2.63
CA ALA A 113 -0.29 -26.10 -3.49
C ALA A 113 0.22 -27.48 -3.96
N GLU A 114 1.48 -27.56 -4.36
CA GLU A 114 2.15 -28.80 -4.75
C GLU A 114 2.23 -29.81 -3.58
N ALA A 115 2.62 -29.34 -2.40
CA ALA A 115 2.76 -30.20 -1.21
C ALA A 115 1.44 -30.86 -0.77
N TYR A 116 0.31 -30.18 -0.98
CA TYR A 116 -1.03 -30.68 -0.62
C TYR A 116 -1.86 -31.11 -1.82
N GLU A 117 -1.29 -31.16 -3.01
CA GLU A 117 -1.94 -31.56 -4.27
C GLU A 117 -3.25 -30.80 -4.53
N VAL A 118 -3.27 -29.50 -4.28
CA VAL A 118 -4.42 -28.62 -4.52
C VAL A 118 -4.15 -27.67 -5.69
N LYS A 119 -5.21 -27.17 -6.33
CA LYS A 119 -5.09 -26.08 -7.31
C LYS A 119 -4.96 -24.75 -6.59
N TYR A 120 -4.31 -23.78 -7.24
CA TYR A 120 -4.23 -22.41 -6.74
C TYR A 120 -4.40 -21.38 -7.85
N GLU A 121 -4.81 -20.20 -7.47
CA GLU A 121 -4.82 -19.00 -8.30
C GLU A 121 -4.31 -17.80 -7.49
N ILE A 122 -3.54 -16.92 -8.13
CA ILE A 122 -3.08 -15.66 -7.54
C ILE A 122 -3.57 -14.54 -8.44
N LYS A 123 -4.30 -13.58 -7.86
CA LYS A 123 -4.80 -12.41 -8.56
C LYS A 123 -4.22 -11.15 -7.95
N LEU A 124 -3.59 -10.31 -8.78
CA LEU A 124 -3.22 -8.95 -8.40
C LEU A 124 -4.47 -8.07 -8.44
N VAL A 125 -4.88 -7.52 -7.29
CA VAL A 125 -6.11 -6.73 -7.14
C VAL A 125 -5.84 -5.26 -6.83
N GLY A 126 -4.59 -4.89 -6.57
CA GLY A 126 -4.18 -3.52 -6.35
C GLY A 126 -2.67 -3.38 -6.43
N HIS A 127 -2.21 -2.22 -6.89
CA HIS A 127 -0.80 -1.93 -7.06
C HIS A 127 -0.54 -0.44 -6.82
N ALA A 128 0.59 -0.12 -6.21
CA ALA A 128 1.13 1.21 -6.08
C ALA A 128 2.65 1.16 -6.26
N THR A 129 3.23 2.22 -6.78
CA THR A 129 4.69 2.36 -6.91
C THR A 129 5.26 3.31 -5.87
N THR A 130 6.57 3.45 -5.84
CA THR A 130 7.23 4.50 -5.07
C THR A 130 6.91 5.87 -5.66
N LEU A 131 6.86 6.88 -4.80
CA LEU A 131 6.65 8.26 -5.20
C LEU A 131 7.85 9.09 -4.76
N THR A 132 8.51 9.75 -5.71
CA THR A 132 9.64 10.65 -5.47
C THR A 132 9.33 12.02 -6.07
N THR A 133 9.29 13.04 -5.23
CA THR A 133 9.05 14.42 -5.67
C THR A 133 10.23 14.94 -6.50
N THR A 134 9.95 15.76 -7.52
CA THR A 134 11.00 16.42 -8.30
C THR A 134 11.48 17.71 -7.61
N PRO A 135 12.76 18.09 -7.72
CA PRO A 135 13.27 19.32 -7.13
C PRO A 135 12.49 20.58 -7.55
N LYS A 136 12.13 20.66 -8.84
CA LYS A 136 11.34 21.79 -9.39
C LYS A 136 9.90 21.78 -8.90
N GLY A 137 9.29 20.60 -8.74
CA GLY A 137 7.96 20.46 -8.13
C GLY A 137 7.95 20.95 -6.68
N VAL A 138 8.98 20.60 -5.89
CA VAL A 138 9.15 21.11 -4.53
C VAL A 138 9.30 22.62 -4.49
N GLU A 139 10.09 23.20 -5.40
CA GLU A 139 10.29 24.65 -5.51
C GLU A 139 8.99 25.39 -5.84
N LEU A 140 8.21 24.87 -6.79
CA LEU A 140 6.89 25.40 -7.13
C LEU A 140 5.94 25.38 -5.93
N LEU A 141 5.96 24.28 -5.17
CA LEU A 141 5.14 24.14 -3.96
C LEU A 141 5.55 25.15 -2.89
N LYS A 142 6.87 25.34 -2.65
CA LYS A 142 7.39 26.34 -1.70
C LYS A 142 6.92 27.74 -2.07
N ARG A 143 7.07 28.15 -3.32
CA ARG A 143 6.60 29.47 -3.80
C ARG A 143 5.09 29.64 -3.65
N ALA A 144 4.29 28.62 -3.96
CA ALA A 144 2.84 28.70 -3.78
C ALA A 144 2.45 28.86 -2.31
N ALA A 145 3.26 28.33 -1.40
CA ALA A 145 3.05 28.38 0.04
C ALA A 145 3.42 29.76 0.66
N GLU A 146 4.34 30.53 0.08
CA GLU A 146 4.85 31.80 0.63
C GLU A 146 3.74 32.83 0.88
N THR A 147 2.68 32.82 0.10
CA THR A 147 1.57 33.78 0.19
C THR A 147 0.38 33.27 0.99
N VAL A 148 0.50 32.11 1.61
CA VAL A 148 -0.57 31.51 2.40
C VAL A 148 -0.23 31.61 3.88
N GLU A 149 -1.10 32.26 4.64
CA GLU A 149 -0.94 32.43 6.09
C GLU A 149 -1.53 31.25 6.88
N GLY A 150 -1.12 31.13 8.13
CA GLY A 150 -1.72 30.19 9.09
C GLY A 150 -0.99 28.87 9.26
N TYR A 151 0.18 28.66 8.61
CA TYR A 151 1.00 27.48 8.85
C TYR A 151 2.49 27.73 8.63
N LYS A 152 3.30 26.79 9.12
CA LYS A 152 4.74 26.75 8.93
C LYS A 152 5.11 25.60 7.99
N THR A 153 5.85 25.91 6.94
CA THR A 153 6.43 24.87 6.07
C THR A 153 7.50 24.08 6.80
N VAL A 154 7.46 22.78 6.66
CA VAL A 154 8.48 21.85 7.18
C VAL A 154 8.85 20.86 6.09
N ASP A 155 10.15 20.54 5.99
CA ASP A 155 10.62 19.52 5.07
C ASP A 155 10.34 18.13 5.66
N ILE A 156 9.80 17.22 4.85
CA ILE A 156 9.58 15.82 5.22
C ILE A 156 10.55 14.97 4.40
N TYR A 157 11.60 14.49 5.06
CA TYR A 157 12.61 13.65 4.42
C TYR A 157 12.49 12.17 4.79
N ASN A 158 11.59 11.81 5.69
CA ASN A 158 11.48 10.45 6.23
C ASN A 158 10.50 9.61 5.39
N SER A 159 10.77 8.32 5.33
CA SER A 159 9.88 7.33 4.76
C SER A 159 8.51 7.40 5.43
N ILE A 160 7.47 7.60 4.65
CA ILE A 160 6.09 7.62 5.12
C ILE A 160 5.62 6.19 5.46
N GLY A 161 6.25 5.16 4.84
CA GLY A 161 5.88 3.75 5.01
C GLY A 161 4.46 3.42 4.49
N GLY A 162 3.74 4.43 4.00
CA GLY A 162 2.45 4.30 3.33
C GLY A 162 2.60 3.98 1.85
N SER A 163 1.48 3.79 1.20
CA SER A 163 1.39 3.63 -0.26
C SER A 163 0.17 4.39 -0.76
N GLU A 164 0.31 5.02 -1.91
CA GLU A 164 -0.74 5.81 -2.53
C GLU A 164 -0.91 5.37 -3.99
N ASP A 165 -2.13 5.12 -4.41
CA ASP A 165 -2.44 4.71 -5.79
C ASP A 165 -2.16 5.81 -6.81
N VAL A 166 -2.26 7.08 -6.40
CA VAL A 166 -1.85 8.25 -7.20
C VAL A 166 -0.37 8.17 -7.63
N SER A 167 0.45 7.37 -6.95
CA SER A 167 1.87 7.16 -7.30
C SER A 167 2.08 6.67 -8.73
N LEU A 168 1.14 5.89 -9.27
CA LEU A 168 1.19 5.41 -10.66
C LEU A 168 1.00 6.56 -11.66
N LEU A 169 0.04 7.46 -11.41
CA LEU A 169 -0.18 8.64 -12.23
C LEU A 169 1.00 9.61 -12.12
N PHE A 170 1.51 9.79 -10.89
CA PHE A 170 2.66 10.63 -10.61
C PHE A 170 3.90 10.15 -11.36
N LYS A 171 4.23 8.87 -11.24
CA LYS A 171 5.35 8.24 -11.96
C LYS A 171 5.22 8.44 -13.46
N ARG A 172 4.03 8.17 -14.01
CA ARG A 172 3.77 8.34 -15.44
C ARG A 172 3.97 9.79 -15.91
N ALA A 173 3.49 10.76 -15.14
CA ALA A 173 3.67 12.18 -15.45
C ALA A 173 5.15 12.57 -15.45
N VAL A 174 5.91 12.16 -14.44
CA VAL A 174 7.35 12.44 -14.33
C VAL A 174 8.15 11.78 -15.45
N GLU A 175 7.85 10.54 -15.80
CA GLU A 175 8.48 9.83 -16.93
C GLU A 175 8.24 10.54 -18.28
N HIS A 176 7.17 11.35 -18.40
CA HIS A 176 6.88 12.17 -19.56
C HIS A 176 7.36 13.62 -19.42
N GLY A 177 8.25 13.89 -18.45
CA GLY A 177 8.91 15.17 -18.30
C GLY A 177 8.14 16.20 -17.47
N ALA A 178 7.06 15.80 -16.78
CA ALA A 178 6.38 16.69 -15.85
C ALA A 178 7.17 16.80 -14.53
N ASP A 179 7.03 17.96 -13.87
CA ASP A 179 7.47 18.13 -12.50
C ASP A 179 6.32 17.79 -11.55
N GLY A 180 6.64 17.22 -10.40
CA GLY A 180 5.65 16.84 -9.41
C GLY A 180 6.16 16.96 -7.99
N ALA A 181 5.27 17.32 -7.08
CA ALA A 181 5.53 17.30 -5.65
C ALA A 181 4.34 16.74 -4.89
N PHE A 182 4.65 16.00 -3.84
CA PHE A 182 3.67 15.59 -2.84
C PHE A 182 3.82 16.46 -1.60
N PHE A 183 2.70 16.86 -1.03
CA PHE A 183 2.70 17.61 0.23
C PHE A 183 1.70 17.00 1.22
N MET A 184 1.94 17.24 2.48
CA MET A 184 1.06 16.82 3.56
C MET A 184 0.57 18.04 4.33
N TRP A 185 -0.74 18.09 4.53
CA TRP A 185 -1.38 19.10 5.33
C TRP A 185 -1.60 18.60 6.76
N GLY A 186 -1.00 19.27 7.71
CA GLY A 186 -1.09 18.90 9.12
C GLY A 186 -2.40 19.33 9.75
N VAL A 187 -3.15 18.35 10.25
CA VAL A 187 -4.40 18.53 10.97
C VAL A 187 -4.40 17.75 12.27
N ASN A 188 -5.13 18.21 13.27
CA ASN A 188 -5.41 17.38 14.44
C ASN A 188 -6.40 16.29 14.08
N ASN A 189 -5.97 15.06 14.21
CA ASN A 189 -6.80 13.88 14.08
C ASN A 189 -6.29 12.76 14.98
N LYS A 190 -7.10 11.72 15.16
CA LYS A 190 -6.77 10.58 16.00
C LYS A 190 -5.99 9.48 15.28
N GLY A 191 -5.57 9.72 14.05
CA GLY A 191 -4.85 8.77 13.18
C GLY A 191 -5.74 8.14 12.12
N HIS A 192 -5.11 7.66 11.03
CA HIS A 192 -5.79 7.03 9.90
C HIS A 192 -6.36 5.65 10.28
N HIS A 193 -7.39 5.20 9.54
CA HIS A 193 -8.06 3.90 9.69
C HIS A 193 -8.68 3.63 11.07
N ARG A 194 -9.11 4.68 11.76
CA ARG A 194 -9.86 4.60 13.03
C ARG A 194 -11.33 4.94 12.81
N ALA A 195 -12.21 4.27 13.56
CA ALA A 195 -13.64 4.55 13.48
C ALA A 195 -14.02 5.97 13.97
N ASP A 196 -13.17 6.57 14.79
CA ASP A 196 -13.30 7.93 15.33
C ASP A 196 -12.39 8.94 14.63
N PHE A 197 -11.96 8.63 13.38
CA PHE A 197 -11.24 9.60 12.54
C PHE A 197 -12.13 10.78 12.21
N ASP A 198 -11.66 11.97 12.51
CA ASP A 198 -12.35 13.22 12.23
C ASP A 198 -11.36 14.36 12.03
N LEU A 199 -11.74 15.34 11.22
CA LEU A 199 -11.04 16.61 11.07
C LEU A 199 -11.50 17.54 12.18
N GLN A 200 -10.72 17.63 13.26
CA GLN A 200 -11.10 18.35 14.49
C GLN A 200 -11.13 19.88 14.33
N ASP A 201 -10.39 20.43 13.37
CA ASP A 201 -10.35 21.86 13.10
C ASP A 201 -10.52 22.18 11.62
N VAL A 202 -11.72 22.57 11.23
CA VAL A 202 -12.08 22.93 9.87
C VAL A 202 -11.41 24.24 9.38
N ASN A 203 -10.88 25.06 10.30
CA ASN A 203 -10.16 26.28 9.93
C ASN A 203 -8.82 26.00 9.24
N THR A 204 -8.37 24.76 9.23
CA THR A 204 -7.21 24.33 8.44
C THR A 204 -7.52 24.19 6.94
N MET A 205 -8.80 24.14 6.54
CA MET A 205 -9.21 23.95 5.15
C MET A 205 -8.98 25.18 4.26
N PRO A 206 -9.35 26.41 4.67
CA PRO A 206 -9.17 27.58 3.81
C PRO A 206 -7.71 27.79 3.35
N PRO A 207 -6.69 27.75 4.20
CA PRO A 207 -5.29 27.83 3.76
C PRO A 207 -4.89 26.69 2.80
N ALA A 208 -5.37 25.46 3.02
CA ALA A 208 -5.10 24.34 2.13
C ALA A 208 -5.69 24.55 0.72
N ILE A 209 -6.91 25.08 0.66
CA ILE A 209 -7.57 25.46 -0.61
C ILE A 209 -6.79 26.57 -1.30
N GLN A 210 -6.38 27.60 -0.56
CA GLN A 210 -5.59 28.70 -1.11
C GLN A 210 -4.25 28.22 -1.70
N LEU A 211 -3.56 27.31 -1.02
CA LEU A 211 -2.35 26.68 -1.54
C LEU A 211 -2.61 25.99 -2.89
N CYS A 212 -3.65 25.15 -2.96
CA CYS A 212 -4.01 24.47 -4.20
C CYS A 212 -4.34 25.48 -5.33
N GLN A 213 -5.07 26.54 -5.03
CA GLN A 213 -5.39 27.60 -6.00
C GLN A 213 -4.12 28.30 -6.49
N ASN A 214 -3.18 28.62 -5.59
CA ASN A 214 -1.90 29.25 -5.94
C ASN A 214 -1.07 28.33 -6.85
N LEU A 215 -1.01 27.05 -6.56
CA LEU A 215 -0.33 26.05 -7.41
C LEU A 215 -0.92 26.03 -8.82
N VAL A 216 -2.24 25.93 -8.94
CA VAL A 216 -2.94 25.93 -10.23
C VAL A 216 -2.67 27.22 -11.01
N ARG A 217 -2.72 28.39 -10.36
CA ARG A 217 -2.43 29.67 -10.99
C ARG A 217 -0.98 29.76 -11.49
N GLN A 218 -0.01 29.39 -10.64
CA GLN A 218 1.40 29.43 -11.02
C GLN A 218 1.72 28.47 -12.17
N THR A 219 1.16 27.27 -12.18
CA THR A 219 1.42 26.28 -13.24
C THR A 219 0.77 26.66 -14.58
N ASN A 220 -0.33 27.41 -14.56
CA ASN A 220 -1.03 27.86 -15.76
C ASN A 220 -0.70 29.30 -16.18
N GLY A 221 0.27 29.96 -15.53
CA GLY A 221 0.68 31.32 -15.86
C GLY A 221 -0.39 32.38 -15.58
N ILE A 222 -1.33 32.10 -14.67
CA ILE A 222 -2.38 33.05 -14.29
C ILE A 222 -1.83 33.95 -13.19
N THR A 223 -1.56 35.21 -13.54
CA THR A 223 -1.20 36.25 -12.56
C THR A 223 -2.44 36.80 -11.86
N ASN A 224 -2.31 37.07 -10.55
CA ASN A 224 -3.36 37.86 -9.85
C ASN A 224 -3.33 39.28 -10.40
N ASN A 225 -4.37 39.69 -11.09
CA ASN A 225 -4.65 41.08 -11.35
C ASN A 225 -5.26 41.73 -10.12
#